data_ee6237442bb5940d27bed2aa828d2d33
#
_entry.id   ee6237442bb5940d27bed2aa828d2d33
#
_cell.length_a   1.000
_cell.length_b   1.000
_cell.length_c   1.000
_cell.angle_alpha   90.00
_cell.angle_beta   90.00
_cell.angle_gamma   90.00
#
_symmetry.space_group_name_H-M   'P 1'
#
loop_
_entity.id
_entity.type
_entity.pdbx_description
1 polymer ?
#
loop_
_entity_poly.entity_id
_entity_poly.type
_entity_poly.pdbx_seq_one_letter_code
_entity_poly.pdbx_strand_id
1 'polypeptide(L)'
;PPLPDPVEPLWLNPDVPEGRLRPQHRAQCLAEDDELLKLGVVSNFKRMPSTAKEMKECSRVLIPKELAKLKIGPNMLDFGEVSVLSDNLKFFTVTNENDQAVLVHVDTAGQLELKNSTPTSQVVPPGKTAHFGIALCVDRVDRNFKTTVGYSINSNRTTSYAFDVLADVVPVQLDLNASALKFRFAPENWEDTVTETLVVTNPNMYAAEYQWRVPPGCAYSVHPSRGVVPGNGMQPVRVTWSPSWTVGSPLSEENFATLVMDVVGG
;
A
#
# COMPACT_ATOMS: atom_id res chain seq x y z
N PRO A 1 19.67 -31.33 7.11
CA PRO A 1 18.26 -31.09 6.86
C PRO A 1 18.14 -29.78 6.06
N PRO A 2 17.34 -29.73 4.99
CA PRO A 2 17.13 -28.51 4.25
C PRO A 2 16.49 -27.48 5.19
N LEU A 3 16.88 -26.21 5.06
CA LEU A 3 16.24 -25.09 5.73
C LEU A 3 14.75 -25.11 5.34
N PRO A 4 13.82 -24.87 6.28
CA PRO A 4 12.41 -24.74 5.95
C PRO A 4 12.25 -23.62 4.93
N ASP A 5 11.40 -23.85 3.93
CA ASP A 5 11.03 -22.82 2.98
C ASP A 5 10.61 -21.55 3.71
N PRO A 6 10.99 -20.37 3.20
CA PRO A 6 10.59 -19.11 3.82
C PRO A 6 9.06 -19.10 3.90
N VAL A 7 8.55 -19.00 5.12
CA VAL A 7 7.11 -18.85 5.37
C VAL A 7 6.67 -17.58 4.67
N GLU A 8 5.83 -17.72 3.65
CA GLU A 8 5.26 -16.56 2.98
C GLU A 8 4.52 -15.70 4.00
N PRO A 9 4.79 -14.41 4.03
CA PRO A 9 4.16 -13.54 5.01
C PRO A 9 2.63 -13.55 4.82
N LEU A 10 1.91 -13.58 5.92
CA LEU A 10 0.43 -13.73 6.01
C LEU A 10 -0.39 -12.66 5.26
N TRP A 11 0.25 -11.59 4.81
CA TRP A 11 -0.37 -10.52 4.02
C TRP A 11 -0.30 -10.74 2.50
N LEU A 12 0.37 -11.79 2.02
CA LEU A 12 0.18 -12.33 0.68
C LEU A 12 -1.16 -13.05 0.63
N ASN A 13 -2.23 -12.29 0.44
CA ASN A 13 -3.53 -12.88 0.16
C ASN A 13 -3.47 -13.48 -1.26
N PRO A 14 -3.57 -14.82 -1.42
CA PRO A 14 -3.51 -15.47 -2.73
C PRO A 14 -4.64 -15.05 -3.67
N ASP A 15 -5.70 -14.44 -3.15
CA ASP A 15 -6.84 -13.95 -3.92
C ASP A 15 -6.64 -12.51 -4.45
N VAL A 16 -5.53 -11.84 -4.12
CA VAL A 16 -5.21 -10.55 -4.70
C VAL A 16 -4.45 -10.78 -6.01
N PRO A 17 -4.99 -10.35 -7.17
CA PRO A 17 -4.28 -10.51 -8.44
C PRO A 17 -2.87 -9.94 -8.34
N GLU A 18 -1.88 -10.71 -8.83
CA GLU A 18 -0.44 -10.37 -8.84
C GLU A 18 -0.15 -9.04 -9.52
N GLY A 19 -0.70 -8.02 -9.38
CA GLY A 19 -0.51 -6.68 -9.94
C GLY A 19 -0.93 -5.56 -9.00
N ARG A 20 -1.58 -5.90 -7.86
CA ARG A 20 -2.05 -4.87 -6.93
C ARG A 20 -1.09 -4.58 -5.77
N LEU A 21 -0.19 -5.50 -5.45
CA LEU A 21 0.86 -5.26 -4.44
C LEU A 21 2.05 -4.62 -5.12
N ARG A 22 2.24 -3.34 -4.89
CA ARG A 22 3.40 -2.61 -5.42
C ARG A 22 4.68 -3.19 -4.83
N PRO A 23 5.69 -3.57 -5.63
CA PRO A 23 6.89 -4.27 -5.14
C PRO A 23 7.63 -3.58 -4.00
N GLN A 24 7.50 -2.26 -3.89
CA GLN A 24 8.18 -1.46 -2.86
C GLN A 24 7.43 -1.41 -1.54
N HIS A 25 6.09 -1.42 -1.54
CA HIS A 25 5.33 -1.65 -0.32
C HIS A 25 5.68 -3.00 0.28
N ARG A 26 5.82 -4.00 -0.59
CA ARG A 26 6.30 -5.32 -0.19
C ARG A 26 7.69 -5.24 0.45
N ALA A 27 8.61 -4.50 -0.15
CA ALA A 27 9.96 -4.34 0.39
C ALA A 27 10.00 -3.50 1.68
N GLN A 28 9.16 -2.48 1.80
CA GLN A 28 9.06 -1.63 3.00
C GLN A 28 8.39 -2.39 4.15
N CYS A 29 7.29 -3.09 3.89
CA CYS A 29 6.66 -3.97 4.87
C CYS A 29 7.60 -5.11 5.30
N LEU A 30 8.34 -5.72 4.36
CA LEU A 30 9.36 -6.73 4.67
C LEU A 30 10.50 -6.17 5.50
N ALA A 31 10.93 -4.92 5.28
CA ALA A 31 11.98 -4.29 6.08
C ALA A 31 11.50 -3.97 7.50
N GLU A 32 10.26 -3.50 7.67
CA GLU A 32 9.65 -3.27 8.98
C GLU A 32 9.38 -4.60 9.70
N ASP A 33 8.89 -5.62 9.00
CA ASP A 33 8.71 -6.97 9.53
C ASP A 33 10.07 -7.62 9.89
N ASP A 34 11.11 -7.41 9.08
CA ASP A 34 12.46 -7.88 9.36
C ASP A 34 13.08 -7.19 10.58
N GLU A 35 12.83 -5.90 10.79
CA GLU A 35 13.24 -5.21 12.01
C GLU A 35 12.48 -5.73 13.22
N LEU A 36 11.17 -5.93 13.11
CA LEU A 36 10.35 -6.48 14.18
C LEU A 36 10.69 -7.95 14.47
N LEU A 37 10.98 -8.75 13.43
CA LEU A 37 11.48 -10.13 13.56
C LEU A 37 12.87 -10.17 14.19
N LYS A 38 13.78 -9.26 13.81
CA LYS A 38 15.11 -9.12 14.42
C LYS A 38 15.04 -8.71 15.90
N LEU A 39 14.03 -7.93 16.26
CA LEU A 39 13.75 -7.55 17.64
C LEU A 39 13.05 -8.66 18.44
N GLY A 40 12.67 -9.78 17.81
CA GLY A 40 11.99 -10.92 18.44
C GLY A 40 10.57 -10.57 18.95
N VAL A 41 9.92 -9.59 18.35
CA VAL A 41 8.82 -8.85 18.98
C VAL A 41 7.43 -9.16 18.38
N VAL A 42 7.32 -9.82 17.23
CA VAL A 42 5.99 -10.17 16.71
C VAL A 42 5.48 -11.46 17.35
N SER A 43 4.85 -11.34 18.49
CA SER A 43 4.14 -12.45 19.11
C SER A 43 2.63 -12.25 18.97
N ASN A 44 2.02 -13.03 18.09
CA ASN A 44 0.57 -13.13 18.03
C ASN A 44 0.08 -14.04 19.16
N PHE A 45 -0.74 -13.49 20.02
CA PHE A 45 -1.38 -14.23 21.09
C PHE A 45 -2.77 -14.73 20.68
N LYS A 46 -3.36 -15.58 21.51
CA LYS A 46 -4.73 -16.07 21.29
C LYS A 46 -5.69 -14.90 21.15
N ARG A 47 -6.62 -15.01 20.23
CA ARG A 47 -7.64 -13.96 20.00
C ARG A 47 -8.69 -13.91 21.10
N MET A 48 -8.92 -15.02 21.83
CA MET A 48 -9.90 -15.14 22.90
C MET A 48 -9.36 -15.97 24.05
N PRO A 49 -9.82 -15.73 25.30
CA PRO A 49 -9.49 -16.56 26.44
C PRO A 49 -9.94 -18.01 26.21
N SER A 50 -9.08 -18.98 26.52
CA SER A 50 -9.35 -20.41 26.31
C SER A 50 -9.36 -21.23 27.61
N THR A 51 -8.81 -20.72 28.70
CA THR A 51 -8.79 -21.38 30.01
C THR A 51 -9.78 -20.71 30.97
N ALA A 52 -10.31 -21.45 31.94
CA ALA A 52 -11.20 -20.89 32.96
C ALA A 52 -10.55 -19.73 33.74
N LYS A 53 -9.22 -19.79 33.95
CA LYS A 53 -8.43 -18.72 34.57
C LYS A 53 -8.43 -17.48 33.69
N GLU A 54 -8.07 -17.60 32.41
CA GLU A 54 -8.06 -16.49 31.45
C GLU A 54 -9.44 -15.87 31.29
N MET A 55 -10.52 -16.70 31.21
CA MET A 55 -11.89 -16.22 31.13
C MET A 55 -12.26 -15.34 32.32
N LYS A 56 -11.89 -15.76 33.53
CA LYS A 56 -12.12 -14.99 34.75
C LYS A 56 -11.31 -13.70 34.77
N GLU A 57 -10.03 -13.74 34.39
CA GLU A 57 -9.15 -12.58 34.35
C GLU A 57 -9.59 -11.54 33.33
N CYS A 58 -9.92 -11.99 32.10
CA CYS A 58 -10.32 -11.12 31.01
C CYS A 58 -11.77 -10.61 31.09
N SER A 59 -12.63 -11.21 31.91
CA SER A 59 -14.01 -10.75 32.11
C SER A 59 -14.17 -9.64 33.15
N ARG A 60 -13.15 -9.41 33.97
CA ARG A 60 -13.24 -8.40 35.01
C ARG A 60 -12.71 -7.04 34.53
N VAL A 61 -13.36 -5.98 35.02
CA VAL A 61 -12.88 -4.61 34.81
C VAL A 61 -11.60 -4.39 35.63
N LEU A 62 -10.57 -3.83 35.01
CA LEU A 62 -9.31 -3.50 35.68
C LEU A 62 -9.50 -2.25 36.56
N ILE A 63 -8.92 -2.27 37.74
CA ILE A 63 -8.86 -1.08 38.60
C ILE A 63 -7.79 -0.10 38.07
N PRO A 64 -7.85 1.20 38.44
CA PRO A 64 -6.91 2.21 37.93
C PRO A 64 -5.43 1.87 38.13
N LYS A 65 -5.09 1.18 39.25
CA LYS A 65 -3.74 0.73 39.52
C LYS A 65 -3.25 -0.37 38.56
N GLU A 66 -4.15 -1.20 38.07
CA GLU A 66 -3.87 -2.25 37.07
C GLU A 66 -3.80 -1.67 35.66
N LEU A 67 -4.68 -0.71 35.36
CA LEU A 67 -4.60 0.03 34.10
C LEU A 67 -3.28 0.78 33.96
N ALA A 68 -2.75 1.36 35.05
CA ALA A 68 -1.47 2.04 35.05
C ALA A 68 -0.27 1.11 34.77
N LYS A 69 -0.44 -0.22 34.90
CA LYS A 69 0.56 -1.24 34.55
C LYS A 69 0.46 -1.70 33.08
N LEU A 70 -0.45 -1.14 32.31
CA LEU A 70 -0.50 -1.38 30.87
C LEU A 70 0.23 -0.26 30.15
N LYS A 71 1.30 -0.61 29.43
CA LYS A 71 1.96 0.32 28.52
C LYS A 71 1.31 0.18 27.17
N ILE A 72 0.56 1.19 26.77
CA ILE A 72 -0.25 1.20 25.55
C ILE A 72 0.26 2.32 24.66
N GLY A 73 0.47 2.03 23.41
CA GLY A 73 0.90 3.05 22.48
C GLY A 73 1.28 2.54 21.10
N PRO A 74 1.56 3.48 20.23
CA PRO A 74 1.45 4.93 20.39
C PRO A 74 0.00 5.41 20.40
N ASN A 75 -0.27 6.58 20.99
CA ASN A 75 -1.61 7.20 20.97
C ASN A 75 -1.97 7.80 19.61
N MET A 76 -0.98 7.88 18.72
CA MET A 76 -1.12 8.39 17.36
C MET A 76 -0.20 7.59 16.44
N LEU A 77 -0.78 7.02 15.39
CA LEU A 77 -0.07 6.35 14.31
C LEU A 77 -0.06 7.31 13.11
N ASP A 78 1.06 7.95 12.88
CA ASP A 78 1.27 8.81 11.73
C ASP A 78 1.97 8.01 10.62
N PHE A 79 1.26 7.79 9.51
CA PHE A 79 1.80 7.08 8.35
C PHE A 79 2.65 7.98 7.44
N GLY A 80 2.63 9.31 7.70
CA GLY A 80 3.30 10.27 6.84
C GLY A 80 2.67 10.33 5.45
N GLU A 81 3.50 10.61 4.44
CA GLU A 81 3.04 10.65 3.05
C GLU A 81 2.89 9.23 2.49
N VAL A 82 1.69 8.91 2.04
CA VAL A 82 1.34 7.61 1.46
C VAL A 82 0.62 7.81 0.12
N SER A 83 0.77 6.89 -0.81
CA SER A 83 0.06 6.98 -2.10
C SER A 83 -1.36 6.44 -1.99
N VAL A 84 -2.27 6.98 -2.80
CA VAL A 84 -3.60 6.41 -3.02
C VAL A 84 -3.49 4.93 -3.40
N LEU A 85 -4.38 4.10 -2.86
CA LEU A 85 -4.44 2.64 -3.06
C LEU A 85 -3.17 1.88 -2.63
N SER A 86 -2.31 2.49 -1.82
CA SER A 86 -1.16 1.79 -1.26
C SER A 86 -1.49 1.15 0.09
N ASP A 87 -0.97 -0.05 0.31
CA ASP A 87 -1.09 -0.75 1.60
C ASP A 87 0.08 -0.34 2.50
N ASN A 88 -0.23 0.21 3.65
CA ASN A 88 0.74 0.67 4.63
C ASN A 88 0.45 0.00 5.98
N LEU A 89 1.48 -0.44 6.70
CA LEU A 89 1.34 -1.14 7.96
C LEU A 89 2.13 -0.43 9.07
N LYS A 90 1.47 -0.17 10.20
CA LYS A 90 2.10 0.24 11.45
C LYS A 90 1.52 -0.53 12.63
N PHE A 91 2.26 -0.57 13.72
CA PHE A 91 1.86 -1.36 14.88
C PHE A 91 1.42 -0.49 16.04
N PHE A 92 0.25 -0.85 16.58
CA PHE A 92 -0.20 -0.44 17.88
C PHE A 92 0.15 -1.54 18.87
N THR A 93 0.78 -1.20 19.99
CA THR A 93 1.33 -2.17 20.93
C THR A 93 0.73 -2.05 22.32
N VAL A 94 0.59 -3.18 22.99
CA VAL A 94 0.14 -3.24 24.38
C VAL A 94 1.06 -4.17 25.16
N THR A 95 1.77 -3.61 26.13
CA THR A 95 2.60 -4.38 27.08
C THR A 95 1.85 -4.53 28.40
N ASN A 96 1.68 -5.75 28.85
CA ASN A 96 0.97 -6.09 30.07
C ASN A 96 1.96 -6.36 31.22
N GLU A 97 2.14 -5.40 32.13
CA GLU A 97 2.98 -5.55 33.32
C GLU A 97 2.17 -6.04 34.57
N ASN A 98 0.91 -6.46 34.38
CA ASN A 98 0.12 -7.09 35.44
C ASN A 98 0.48 -8.57 35.60
N ASP A 99 0.11 -9.15 36.74
CA ASP A 99 0.31 -10.57 37.06
C ASP A 99 -0.82 -11.48 36.47
N GLN A 100 -1.72 -10.92 35.70
CA GLN A 100 -2.88 -11.58 35.09
C GLN A 100 -2.97 -11.29 33.61
N ALA A 101 -3.62 -12.18 32.86
CA ALA A 101 -3.87 -11.97 31.45
C ALA A 101 -4.89 -10.84 31.23
N VAL A 102 -4.73 -10.10 30.13
CA VAL A 102 -5.60 -8.99 29.74
C VAL A 102 -6.05 -9.20 28.29
N LEU A 103 -7.35 -9.09 28.04
CA LEU A 103 -7.90 -9.10 26.68
C LEU A 103 -7.90 -7.67 26.13
N VAL A 104 -7.28 -7.48 25.00
CA VAL A 104 -7.32 -6.21 24.27
C VAL A 104 -8.04 -6.44 22.95
N HIS A 105 -9.00 -5.57 22.65
CA HIS A 105 -9.74 -5.58 21.39
C HIS A 105 -9.61 -4.21 20.73
N VAL A 106 -9.16 -4.19 19.47
CA VAL A 106 -9.05 -2.98 18.62
C VAL A 106 -10.18 -3.02 17.61
N ASP A 107 -10.99 -1.97 17.57
CA ASP A 107 -12.15 -1.88 16.71
C ASP A 107 -11.83 -1.09 15.44
N THR A 108 -11.61 -1.82 14.37
CA THR A 108 -11.39 -1.26 13.01
C THR A 108 -12.58 -1.55 12.08
N ALA A 109 -13.65 -2.18 12.59
CA ALA A 109 -14.74 -2.68 11.75
C ALA A 109 -15.57 -1.57 11.05
N GLY A 110 -15.58 -0.36 11.61
CA GLY A 110 -16.29 0.78 11.04
C GLY A 110 -15.51 1.58 10.00
N GLN A 111 -14.25 1.23 9.72
CA GLN A 111 -13.33 2.02 8.89
C GLN A 111 -12.87 1.18 7.70
N LEU A 112 -13.34 1.55 6.51
CA LEU A 112 -13.04 0.83 5.27
C LEU A 112 -11.54 0.89 4.94
N GLU A 113 -10.91 2.01 5.25
CA GLU A 113 -9.48 2.26 5.03
C GLU A 113 -8.58 1.38 5.91
N LEU A 114 -9.11 0.81 7.01
CA LEU A 114 -8.38 -0.02 7.97
C LEU A 114 -8.85 -1.49 8.00
N LYS A 115 -9.65 -1.91 7.03
CA LYS A 115 -10.29 -3.24 6.99
C LYS A 115 -9.33 -4.43 7.06
N ASN A 116 -8.08 -4.25 6.61
CA ASN A 116 -7.05 -5.29 6.58
C ASN A 116 -6.22 -5.36 7.87
N SER A 117 -6.56 -4.55 8.87
CA SER A 117 -5.86 -4.54 10.16
C SER A 117 -6.07 -5.83 10.93
N THR A 118 -4.97 -6.46 11.38
CA THR A 118 -5.00 -7.75 12.09
C THR A 118 -3.82 -7.88 13.07
N PRO A 119 -4.00 -8.65 14.16
CA PRO A 119 -5.25 -9.17 14.70
C PRO A 119 -6.09 -8.08 15.37
N THR A 120 -7.42 -8.23 15.40
CA THR A 120 -8.33 -7.28 16.07
C THR A 120 -8.49 -7.56 17.57
N SER A 121 -8.08 -8.71 18.06
CA SER A 121 -8.20 -9.08 19.47
C SER A 121 -7.07 -10.00 19.89
N GLN A 122 -6.53 -9.77 21.09
CA GLN A 122 -5.47 -10.63 21.67
C GLN A 122 -5.60 -10.72 23.18
N VAL A 123 -5.37 -11.91 23.73
CA VAL A 123 -5.18 -12.16 25.16
C VAL A 123 -3.69 -11.97 25.46
N VAL A 124 -3.34 -10.88 26.09
CA VAL A 124 -1.96 -10.50 26.41
C VAL A 124 -1.54 -11.13 27.75
N PRO A 125 -0.62 -12.10 27.77
CA PRO A 125 -0.18 -12.72 29.02
C PRO A 125 0.61 -11.75 29.90
N PRO A 126 0.78 -12.07 31.20
CA PRO A 126 1.66 -11.32 32.10
C PRO A 126 3.09 -11.12 31.55
N GLY A 127 3.59 -9.89 31.62
CA GLY A 127 4.95 -9.54 31.20
C GLY A 127 5.19 -9.61 29.68
N LYS A 128 4.13 -9.70 28.85
CA LYS A 128 4.27 -9.80 27.38
C LYS A 128 3.74 -8.57 26.67
N THR A 129 4.25 -8.35 25.45
CA THR A 129 3.81 -7.28 24.56
C THR A 129 3.06 -7.88 23.37
N ALA A 130 1.86 -7.40 23.13
CA ALA A 130 1.07 -7.74 21.95
C ALA A 130 1.19 -6.63 20.89
N HIS A 131 1.18 -7.04 19.62
CA HIS A 131 1.25 -6.14 18.47
C HIS A 131 -0.04 -6.26 17.66
N PHE A 132 -0.63 -5.13 17.33
CA PHE A 132 -1.81 -5.02 16.49
C PHE A 132 -1.40 -4.32 15.21
N GLY A 133 -1.40 -5.03 14.09
CA GLY A 133 -1.09 -4.45 12.80
C GLY A 133 -2.25 -3.59 12.31
N ILE A 134 -2.01 -2.30 12.17
CA ILE A 134 -2.95 -1.34 11.61
C ILE A 134 -2.56 -1.12 10.15
N ALA A 135 -3.37 -1.69 9.25
CA ALA A 135 -3.14 -1.63 7.81
C ALA A 135 -4.00 -0.52 7.21
N LEU A 136 -3.35 0.52 6.71
CA LEU A 136 -4.00 1.67 6.08
C LEU A 136 -3.94 1.55 4.55
N CYS A 137 -5.13 1.61 3.90
CA CYS A 137 -5.26 1.69 2.45
C CYS A 137 -6.39 2.66 2.13
N VAL A 138 -6.06 3.83 1.58
CA VAL A 138 -7.01 4.89 1.24
C VAL A 138 -7.19 4.94 -0.27
N ASP A 139 -8.45 5.01 -0.75
CA ASP A 139 -8.81 4.95 -2.18
C ASP A 139 -8.92 6.33 -2.85
N ARG A 140 -8.74 7.41 -2.09
CA ARG A 140 -8.84 8.80 -2.56
C ARG A 140 -7.69 9.65 -2.04
N VAL A 141 -7.42 10.74 -2.74
CA VAL A 141 -6.47 11.77 -2.27
C VAL A 141 -7.05 12.48 -1.06
N ASP A 142 -6.31 12.51 0.04
CA ASP A 142 -6.66 13.22 1.27
C ASP A 142 -5.39 13.61 2.03
N ARG A 143 -4.97 14.87 1.87
CA ARG A 143 -3.72 15.37 2.48
C ARG A 143 -3.79 15.55 4.00
N ASN A 144 -4.95 15.42 4.58
CA ASN A 144 -5.15 15.52 6.03
C ASN A 144 -5.99 14.34 6.53
N PHE A 145 -5.75 13.15 5.98
CA PHE A 145 -6.48 11.97 6.41
C PHE A 145 -6.30 11.77 7.90
N LYS A 146 -7.42 11.71 8.60
CA LYS A 146 -7.47 11.43 10.03
C LYS A 146 -8.65 10.53 10.34
N THR A 147 -8.38 9.47 11.07
CA THR A 147 -9.41 8.62 11.66
C THR A 147 -9.03 8.23 13.09
N THR A 148 -10.02 7.88 13.90
CA THR A 148 -9.81 7.49 15.29
C THR A 148 -10.23 6.03 15.47
N VAL A 149 -9.33 5.22 16.00
CA VAL A 149 -9.53 3.79 16.23
C VAL A 149 -9.81 3.56 17.70
N GLY A 150 -10.98 3.00 17.99
CA GLY A 150 -11.35 2.60 19.34
C GLY A 150 -10.68 1.30 19.76
N TYR A 151 -10.35 1.17 21.05
CA TYR A 151 -9.97 -0.11 21.62
C TYR A 151 -10.55 -0.29 23.01
N SER A 152 -10.72 -1.53 23.42
CA SER A 152 -11.22 -1.89 24.74
C SER A 152 -10.31 -2.86 25.45
N ILE A 153 -10.32 -2.81 26.77
CA ILE A 153 -9.53 -3.65 27.64
C ILE A 153 -10.48 -4.49 28.48
N ASN A 154 -10.34 -5.81 28.43
CA ASN A 154 -11.23 -6.78 29.03
C ASN A 154 -12.69 -6.56 28.58
N SER A 155 -13.65 -6.89 29.42
CA SER A 155 -15.09 -6.72 29.17
C SER A 155 -15.59 -5.29 29.42
N ASN A 156 -14.69 -4.32 29.60
CA ASN A 156 -15.08 -2.95 29.86
C ASN A 156 -15.53 -2.24 28.59
N ARG A 157 -16.82 -2.37 28.27
CA ARG A 157 -17.47 -1.67 27.16
C ARG A 157 -17.84 -0.21 27.50
N THR A 158 -17.73 0.18 28.77
CA THR A 158 -18.13 1.52 29.23
C THR A 158 -17.01 2.55 29.09
N THR A 159 -15.76 2.10 29.03
CA THR A 159 -14.60 2.99 28.83
C THR A 159 -14.02 2.70 27.45
N SER A 160 -14.33 3.52 26.48
CA SER A 160 -13.72 3.48 25.15
C SER A 160 -12.41 4.25 25.17
N TYR A 161 -11.33 3.55 24.94
CA TYR A 161 -10.03 4.16 24.66
C TYR A 161 -9.90 4.32 23.16
N ALA A 162 -9.05 5.25 22.72
CA ALA A 162 -8.84 5.46 21.31
C ALA A 162 -7.42 5.95 21.03
N PHE A 163 -6.95 5.72 19.80
CA PHE A 163 -5.77 6.35 19.21
C PHE A 163 -6.10 6.91 17.84
N ASP A 164 -5.34 7.90 17.43
CA ASP A 164 -5.52 8.53 16.13
C ASP A 164 -4.62 7.87 15.07
N VAL A 165 -5.15 7.75 13.85
CA VAL A 165 -4.42 7.35 12.65
C VAL A 165 -4.40 8.54 11.70
N LEU A 166 -3.21 8.97 11.31
CA LEU A 166 -2.98 10.12 10.43
C LEU A 166 -2.22 9.68 9.19
N ALA A 167 -2.49 10.33 8.07
CA ALA A 167 -1.73 10.16 6.83
C ALA A 167 -1.89 11.37 5.91
N ASP A 168 -0.91 11.59 5.07
CA ASP A 168 -0.93 12.55 3.97
C ASP A 168 -1.07 11.76 2.66
N VAL A 169 -2.31 11.57 2.21
CA VAL A 169 -2.60 10.70 1.06
C VAL A 169 -2.47 11.49 -0.23
N VAL A 170 -1.46 11.15 -1.01
CA VAL A 170 -1.10 11.86 -2.26
C VAL A 170 -1.39 11.00 -3.50
N PRO A 171 -1.68 11.65 -4.65
CA PRO A 171 -1.84 10.93 -5.90
C PRO A 171 -0.49 10.36 -6.37
N VAL A 172 -0.55 9.28 -7.13
CA VAL A 172 0.62 8.73 -7.79
C VAL A 172 0.92 9.55 -9.05
N GLN A 173 2.12 10.08 -9.18
CA GLN A 173 2.57 10.81 -10.36
C GLN A 173 3.69 10.06 -11.09
N LEU A 174 3.66 10.13 -12.41
CA LEU A 174 4.74 9.69 -13.27
C LEU A 174 5.15 10.87 -14.18
N ASP A 175 6.43 11.09 -14.29
CA ASP A 175 6.99 12.14 -15.12
C ASP A 175 7.42 11.60 -16.48
N LEU A 176 7.23 12.40 -17.52
CA LEU A 176 7.69 12.12 -18.87
C LEU A 176 8.82 13.06 -19.22
N ASN A 177 9.87 12.53 -19.85
CA ASN A 177 11.02 13.33 -20.31
C ASN A 177 10.65 14.28 -21.46
N ALA A 178 9.50 14.10 -22.11
CA ALA A 178 9.00 14.98 -23.15
C ALA A 178 7.47 14.99 -23.16
N SER A 179 6.85 16.15 -23.36
CA SER A 179 5.41 16.31 -23.53
C SER A 179 4.95 16.20 -24.98
N ALA A 180 5.88 16.23 -25.93
CA ALA A 180 5.61 16.09 -27.36
C ALA A 180 6.76 15.38 -28.05
N LEU A 181 6.42 14.46 -28.96
CA LEU A 181 7.36 13.79 -29.83
C LEU A 181 7.17 14.29 -31.26
N LYS A 182 8.28 14.47 -31.98
CA LYS A 182 8.28 14.89 -33.38
C LYS A 182 8.90 13.80 -34.23
N PHE A 183 8.12 13.20 -35.07
CA PHE A 183 8.55 12.16 -36.00
C PHE A 183 8.94 12.83 -37.34
N ARG A 184 10.08 12.46 -37.87
CA ARG A 184 10.59 12.95 -39.14
C ARG A 184 11.01 11.77 -40.00
N PHE A 185 10.59 11.76 -41.26
CA PHE A 185 11.08 10.82 -42.25
C PHE A 185 12.29 11.39 -42.98
N ALA A 186 13.24 10.53 -43.31
CA ALA A 186 14.14 10.78 -44.39
C ALA A 186 13.39 10.53 -45.72
N PRO A 187 13.57 11.37 -46.76
CA PRO A 187 12.89 11.20 -48.01
C PRO A 187 13.08 9.84 -48.71
N GLU A 188 14.21 9.19 -48.38
CA GLU A 188 14.56 7.87 -48.89
C GLU A 188 13.81 6.73 -48.22
N ASN A 189 13.22 6.96 -47.04
CA ASN A 189 12.64 5.93 -46.16
C ASN A 189 11.15 6.20 -45.84
N TRP A 190 10.42 6.75 -46.79
CA TRP A 190 9.03 7.15 -46.62
C TRP A 190 8.04 6.00 -46.39
N GLU A 191 8.44 4.76 -46.66
CA GLU A 191 7.67 3.54 -46.36
C GLU A 191 7.93 2.96 -44.96
N ASP A 192 8.96 3.45 -44.28
CA ASP A 192 9.40 2.89 -43.00
C ASP A 192 8.61 3.47 -41.83
N THR A 193 8.56 2.71 -40.78
CA THR A 193 8.07 3.18 -39.49
C THR A 193 9.15 3.98 -38.77
N VAL A 194 8.79 5.04 -38.07
CA VAL A 194 9.71 5.83 -37.26
C VAL A 194 9.39 5.62 -35.78
N THR A 195 10.40 5.30 -35.00
CA THR A 195 10.27 5.03 -33.56
C THR A 195 11.07 6.04 -32.77
N GLU A 196 10.42 6.68 -31.81
CA GLU A 196 11.02 7.55 -30.81
C GLU A 196 10.89 6.92 -29.42
N THR A 197 11.84 7.22 -28.54
CA THR A 197 11.82 6.69 -27.18
C THR A 197 11.43 7.78 -26.18
N LEU A 198 10.39 7.52 -25.44
CA LEU A 198 9.95 8.30 -24.29
C LEU A 198 10.42 7.60 -23.00
N VAL A 199 10.85 8.36 -22.02
CA VAL A 199 11.21 7.81 -20.70
C VAL A 199 10.16 8.22 -19.68
N VAL A 200 9.55 7.22 -19.07
CA VAL A 200 8.64 7.37 -17.93
C VAL A 200 9.47 7.25 -16.67
N THR A 201 9.46 8.28 -15.83
CA THR A 201 10.17 8.32 -14.54
C THR A 201 9.18 8.33 -13.39
N ASN A 202 9.44 7.52 -12.38
CA ASN A 202 8.64 7.50 -11.16
C ASN A 202 9.41 8.22 -10.05
N PRO A 203 9.03 9.46 -9.69
CA PRO A 203 9.67 10.19 -8.59
C PRO A 203 9.23 9.70 -7.21
N ASN A 204 8.18 8.87 -7.13
CA ASN A 204 7.69 8.35 -5.87
C ASN A 204 8.56 7.21 -5.35
N MET A 205 8.51 6.97 -4.04
CA MET A 205 9.17 5.82 -3.42
C MET A 205 8.49 4.48 -3.75
N TYR A 206 7.26 4.50 -4.25
CA TYR A 206 6.42 3.34 -4.56
C TYR A 206 6.42 3.04 -6.05
N ALA A 207 6.19 1.78 -6.41
CA ALA A 207 5.96 1.40 -7.79
C ALA A 207 4.63 2.00 -8.29
N ALA A 208 4.61 2.49 -9.51
CA ALA A 208 3.45 3.08 -10.14
C ALA A 208 3.06 2.30 -11.39
N GLU A 209 1.79 1.93 -11.49
CA GLU A 209 1.24 1.28 -12.68
C GLU A 209 0.71 2.32 -13.66
N TYR A 210 0.93 2.09 -14.95
CA TYR A 210 0.42 2.95 -16.00
C TYR A 210 -0.15 2.15 -17.16
N GLN A 211 -1.05 2.80 -17.90
CA GLN A 211 -1.59 2.30 -19.15
C GLN A 211 -1.74 3.45 -20.16
N TRP A 212 -1.22 3.24 -21.37
CA TRP A 212 -1.42 4.17 -22.47
C TRP A 212 -2.75 3.93 -23.17
N ARG A 213 -3.49 5.00 -23.37
CA ARG A 213 -4.65 5.04 -24.27
C ARG A 213 -4.22 5.64 -25.60
N VAL A 214 -4.28 4.80 -26.63
CA VAL A 214 -4.00 5.19 -28.02
C VAL A 214 -5.35 5.38 -28.71
N PRO A 215 -5.61 6.54 -29.34
CA PRO A 215 -6.88 6.75 -30.08
C PRO A 215 -7.06 5.69 -31.16
N PRO A 216 -8.27 5.15 -31.35
CA PRO A 216 -8.53 4.18 -32.41
C PRO A 216 -8.32 4.79 -33.77
N GLY A 217 -7.67 4.04 -34.68
CA GLY A 217 -7.41 4.48 -36.04
C GLY A 217 -6.27 5.46 -36.23
N CYS A 218 -5.53 5.82 -35.17
CA CYS A 218 -4.31 6.60 -35.32
C CYS A 218 -3.13 5.74 -35.77
N ALA A 219 -2.20 6.35 -36.48
CA ALA A 219 -1.01 5.68 -37.02
C ALA A 219 0.10 5.47 -35.97
N TYR A 220 -0.20 5.67 -34.70
CA TYR A 220 0.76 5.54 -33.60
C TYR A 220 0.52 4.27 -32.79
N SER A 221 1.61 3.67 -32.32
CA SER A 221 1.58 2.58 -31.37
C SER A 221 2.57 2.84 -30.23
N VAL A 222 2.27 2.31 -29.05
CA VAL A 222 3.07 2.50 -27.84
C VAL A 222 3.45 1.14 -27.28
N HIS A 223 4.73 0.92 -27.01
CA HIS A 223 5.23 -0.33 -26.44
C HIS A 223 6.30 -0.06 -25.35
N PRO A 224 6.10 -0.59 -24.12
CA PRO A 224 4.93 -1.31 -23.65
C PRO A 224 3.70 -0.38 -23.48
N SER A 225 2.51 -0.87 -23.83
CA SER A 225 1.26 -0.12 -23.68
C SER A 225 0.77 -0.02 -22.24
N ARG A 226 1.30 -0.86 -21.35
CA ARG A 226 1.08 -0.87 -19.91
C ARG A 226 2.34 -1.37 -19.21
N GLY A 227 2.53 -0.96 -17.97
CA GLY A 227 3.69 -1.40 -17.19
C GLY A 227 3.66 -0.91 -15.76
N VAL A 228 4.68 -1.31 -15.02
CA VAL A 228 4.93 -0.89 -13.63
C VAL A 228 6.31 -0.27 -13.57
N VAL A 229 6.38 1.01 -13.18
CA VAL A 229 7.66 1.69 -12.97
C VAL A 229 8.03 1.59 -11.50
N PRO A 230 9.14 0.96 -11.14
CA PRO A 230 9.62 0.92 -9.76
C PRO A 230 9.76 2.33 -9.19
N GLY A 231 9.66 2.47 -7.86
CA GLY A 231 9.90 3.76 -7.25
C GLY A 231 11.33 4.26 -7.44
N ASN A 232 11.46 5.56 -7.62
CA ASN A 232 12.71 6.19 -8.02
C ASN A 232 13.34 5.56 -9.28
N GLY A 233 12.53 4.80 -10.03
CA GLY A 233 12.95 4.11 -11.25
C GLY A 233 12.50 4.82 -12.51
N MET A 234 12.95 4.29 -13.64
CA MET A 234 12.53 4.77 -14.95
C MET A 234 12.32 3.61 -15.91
N GLN A 235 11.42 3.80 -16.89
CA GLN A 235 11.12 2.82 -17.91
C GLN A 235 11.07 3.48 -19.29
N PRO A 236 11.85 2.99 -20.26
CA PRO A 236 11.72 3.43 -21.63
C PRO A 236 10.45 2.87 -22.26
N VAL A 237 9.78 3.74 -23.01
CA VAL A 237 8.58 3.43 -23.79
C VAL A 237 8.83 3.85 -25.22
N ARG A 238 8.65 2.94 -26.16
CA ARG A 238 8.80 3.20 -27.57
C ARG A 238 7.47 3.63 -28.16
N VAL A 239 7.46 4.78 -28.81
CA VAL A 239 6.34 5.28 -29.58
C VAL A 239 6.71 5.15 -31.05
N THR A 240 5.95 4.33 -31.79
CA THR A 240 6.20 4.07 -33.21
C THR A 240 5.11 4.71 -34.03
N TRP A 241 5.49 5.49 -35.00
CA TRP A 241 4.59 6.02 -36.01
C TRP A 241 4.68 5.17 -37.27
N SER A 242 3.53 4.68 -37.74
CA SER A 242 3.39 3.84 -38.94
C SER A 242 2.37 4.51 -39.87
N PRO A 243 2.80 5.46 -40.71
CA PRO A 243 1.90 6.17 -41.59
C PRO A 243 1.31 5.22 -42.65
N SER A 244 0.02 5.31 -42.85
CA SER A 244 -0.63 4.67 -43.99
C SER A 244 -0.76 5.69 -45.14
N TRP A 245 0.14 5.59 -46.10
CA TRP A 245 0.06 6.42 -47.30
C TRP A 245 -0.98 5.85 -48.26
N THR A 246 -2.00 6.62 -48.57
CA THR A 246 -2.87 6.33 -49.70
C THR A 246 -2.44 7.20 -50.86
N VAL A 247 -2.38 6.61 -52.05
CA VAL A 247 -2.05 7.33 -53.29
C VAL A 247 -3.04 8.48 -53.48
N GLY A 248 -2.53 9.73 -53.45
CA GLY A 248 -3.34 10.93 -53.58
C GLY A 248 -3.63 11.67 -52.26
N SER A 249 -3.18 11.19 -51.13
CA SER A 249 -3.23 11.96 -49.86
C SER A 249 -2.24 13.14 -49.91
N PRO A 250 -2.67 14.36 -49.57
CA PRO A 250 -1.76 15.48 -49.51
C PRO A 250 -0.69 15.24 -48.43
N LEU A 251 0.58 15.36 -48.80
CA LEU A 251 1.74 15.24 -47.90
C LEU A 251 1.79 16.34 -46.84
N SER A 252 0.83 17.25 -46.82
CA SER A 252 0.83 18.46 -45.95
C SER A 252 -0.07 18.36 -44.71
N GLU A 253 -0.76 17.26 -44.48
CA GLU A 253 -1.55 17.13 -43.26
C GLU A 253 -0.64 16.72 -42.13
N GLU A 254 -0.43 17.64 -41.18
CA GLU A 254 0.19 17.36 -39.91
C GLU A 254 -0.72 16.39 -39.13
N ASN A 255 -0.31 15.13 -39.05
CA ASN A 255 -1.01 14.13 -38.25
C ASN A 255 -0.66 14.29 -36.78
N PHE A 256 -1.52 14.94 -36.02
CA PHE A 256 -1.42 15.02 -34.58
C PHE A 256 -2.25 13.91 -33.93
N ALA A 257 -1.68 13.28 -32.91
CA ALA A 257 -2.42 12.42 -32.01
C ALA A 257 -2.06 12.74 -30.56
N THR A 258 -3.05 12.77 -29.72
CA THR A 258 -2.84 12.89 -28.28
C THR A 258 -2.87 11.48 -27.67
N LEU A 259 -1.73 11.06 -27.14
CA LEU A 259 -1.61 9.83 -26.38
C LEU A 259 -1.78 10.17 -24.90
N VAL A 260 -2.65 9.44 -24.23
CA VAL A 260 -2.95 9.66 -22.81
C VAL A 260 -2.38 8.51 -21.99
N MET A 261 -1.61 8.83 -20.97
CA MET A 261 -1.14 7.86 -19.99
C MET A 261 -2.00 7.95 -18.74
N ASP A 262 -2.75 6.91 -18.45
CA ASP A 262 -3.44 6.77 -17.18
C ASP A 262 -2.51 6.15 -16.15
N VAL A 263 -2.50 6.73 -14.95
CA VAL A 263 -1.72 6.24 -13.81
C VAL A 263 -2.68 5.75 -12.74
N VAL A 264 -2.47 4.55 -12.23
CA VAL A 264 -3.32 4.00 -11.16
C VAL A 264 -3.07 4.78 -9.87
N GLY A 265 -4.12 5.41 -9.32
CA GLY A 265 -4.03 6.28 -8.14
C GLY A 265 -3.48 7.68 -8.44
N GLY A 266 -3.42 8.05 -9.72
CA GLY A 266 -3.03 9.38 -10.18
C GLY A 266 -4.20 10.27 -10.55
#